data_0f28b217d29268dc0d62dd97d9d3e296
#
_entry.id   0f28b217d29268dc0d62dd97d9d3e296
#
_cell.length_a   1.000
_cell.length_b   1.000
_cell.length_c   1.000
_cell.angle_alpha   90.00
_cell.angle_beta   90.00
_cell.angle_gamma   90.00
#
_symmetry.space_group_name_H-M   'P 1'
#
loop_
_entity.id
_entity.type
_entity.pdbx_description
1 polymer ?
#
loop_
_entity_poly.entity_id
_entity_poly.type
_entity_poly.pdbx_seq_one_letter_code
_entity_poly.pdbx_strand_id
1 'polypeptide(L)'
;MTKVAIKNENITSYGGTYHIMDVFSKLGFEKLTESVLGKRGSSGKAFCYGSIFGSLFFSYLCGGEYLEDINVLIGQFRQRPDTLLPGADTVGRGLKELAEKNIVYKSETSDKSYSFNTAEKLNTLLLRMIRMIRRMGLIKVGSHVDLDFDHQFIPAHKFDAKYSYKQDFGYFPGWASIGGIIVGGENRDGVTAMLKNFYLYLVRHISDKVKPLKKTSRLKAFILHFVSVPAKWVRTGRQNVLNLYTNKTYYSEVFIE
;
A
#
# COMPACT_ATOMS: atom_id res chain seq x y z
N MET A 1 43.63 2.10 -9.20
CA MET A 1 42.73 2.14 -8.04
C MET A 1 41.66 3.18 -8.27
N THR A 2 40.37 2.83 -8.10
CA THR A 2 39.26 3.78 -8.18
C THR A 2 39.30 4.71 -6.96
N LYS A 3 39.28 6.02 -7.17
CA LYS A 3 39.12 6.98 -6.06
C LYS A 3 37.67 7.06 -5.65
N VAL A 4 37.37 6.83 -4.38
CA VAL A 4 36.01 6.95 -3.81
C VAL A 4 35.94 8.28 -3.05
N ALA A 5 34.96 9.11 -3.36
CA ALA A 5 34.66 10.33 -2.62
C ALA A 5 33.27 10.19 -1.99
N ILE A 6 33.18 10.46 -0.69
CA ILE A 6 31.91 10.51 0.03
C ILE A 6 31.39 11.93 -0.07
N LYS A 7 30.18 12.08 -0.64
CA LYS A 7 29.47 13.36 -0.73
C LYS A 7 28.22 13.29 0.14
N ASN A 8 28.03 14.27 1.01
CA ASN A 8 26.84 14.39 1.84
C ASN A 8 25.82 15.32 1.14
N GLU A 9 25.08 14.77 0.20
CA GLU A 9 24.00 15.44 -0.49
C GLU A 9 22.68 14.73 -0.17
N ASN A 10 21.58 15.48 0.00
CA ASN A 10 20.25 14.92 0.22
C ASN A 10 19.68 14.32 -1.08
N ILE A 11 20.30 13.26 -1.56
CA ILE A 11 19.87 12.51 -2.73
C ILE A 11 19.14 11.26 -2.26
N THR A 12 17.93 11.04 -2.77
CA THR A 12 17.19 9.79 -2.55
C THR A 12 17.40 8.83 -3.71
N SER A 13 17.40 7.54 -3.42
CA SER A 13 17.36 6.48 -4.43
C SER A 13 15.94 6.20 -4.96
N TYR A 14 14.91 6.82 -4.36
CA TYR A 14 13.49 6.51 -4.57
C TYR A 14 12.71 7.67 -5.19
N GLY A 15 13.31 8.43 -6.12
CA GLY A 15 12.70 9.61 -6.71
C GLY A 15 11.34 9.38 -7.36
N GLY A 16 11.12 8.20 -7.95
CA GLY A 16 9.82 7.81 -8.52
C GLY A 16 8.69 7.72 -7.49
N THR A 17 9.02 7.50 -6.21
CA THR A 17 8.01 7.46 -5.14
C THR A 17 7.32 8.81 -4.96
N TYR A 18 7.99 9.92 -5.21
CA TYR A 18 7.39 11.25 -5.05
C TYR A 18 6.22 11.48 -6.01
N HIS A 19 6.32 11.00 -7.25
CA HIS A 19 5.16 11.02 -8.17
C HIS A 19 3.99 10.18 -7.64
N ILE A 20 4.28 9.00 -7.10
CA ILE A 20 3.24 8.14 -6.51
C ILE A 20 2.58 8.81 -5.30
N MET A 21 3.35 9.52 -4.48
CA MET A 21 2.82 10.31 -3.36
C MET A 21 1.88 11.43 -3.85
N ASP A 22 2.21 12.08 -4.96
CA ASP A 22 1.33 13.09 -5.58
C ASP A 22 0.03 12.47 -6.08
N VAL A 23 0.09 11.33 -6.77
CA VAL A 23 -1.10 10.59 -7.21
C VAL A 23 -1.95 10.17 -6.01
N PHE A 24 -1.33 9.63 -4.95
CA PHE A 24 -2.01 9.22 -3.72
C PHE A 24 -2.77 10.39 -3.08
N SER A 25 -2.15 11.57 -3.02
CA SER A 25 -2.77 12.80 -2.50
C SER A 25 -3.90 13.30 -3.41
N LYS A 26 -3.69 13.34 -4.73
CA LYS A 26 -4.70 13.76 -5.72
C LYS A 26 -5.93 12.86 -5.72
N LEU A 27 -5.79 11.57 -5.47
CA LEU A 27 -6.90 10.61 -5.35
C LEU A 27 -7.77 10.86 -4.11
N GLY A 28 -7.33 11.70 -3.18
CA GLY A 28 -8.07 11.99 -1.94
C GLY A 28 -8.20 10.79 -1.03
N PHE A 29 -7.22 9.89 -1.04
CA PHE A 29 -7.22 8.65 -0.27
C PHE A 29 -7.37 8.89 1.23
N GLU A 30 -6.80 9.96 1.78
CA GLU A 30 -6.96 10.34 3.18
C GLU A 30 -8.42 10.64 3.52
N LYS A 31 -9.12 11.42 2.67
CA LYS A 31 -10.55 11.71 2.85
C LYS A 31 -11.39 10.44 2.76
N LEU A 32 -11.03 9.52 1.85
CA LEU A 32 -11.72 8.24 1.72
C LEU A 32 -11.57 7.41 2.98
N THR A 33 -10.36 7.28 3.52
CA THR A 33 -10.11 6.52 4.75
C THR A 33 -10.84 7.12 5.95
N GLU A 34 -10.82 8.43 6.13
CA GLU A 34 -11.56 9.10 7.21
C GLU A 34 -13.07 8.92 7.09
N SER A 35 -13.61 8.89 5.86
CA SER A 35 -15.05 8.68 5.64
C SER A 35 -15.55 7.28 6.04
N VAL A 36 -14.66 6.30 6.08
CA VAL A 36 -14.99 4.89 6.41
C VAL A 36 -14.54 4.51 7.81
N LEU A 37 -13.31 4.86 8.17
CA LEU A 37 -12.68 4.44 9.43
C LEU A 37 -12.88 5.46 10.55
N GLY A 38 -13.36 6.66 10.21
CA GLY A 38 -13.50 7.77 11.14
C GLY A 38 -12.19 8.52 11.36
N LYS A 39 -12.28 9.62 12.12
CA LYS A 39 -11.11 10.40 12.52
C LYS A 39 -10.36 9.68 13.64
N ARG A 40 -9.04 9.67 13.53
CA ARG A 40 -8.17 9.11 14.56
C ARG A 40 -7.81 10.16 15.61
N GLY A 41 -8.05 9.83 16.88
CA GLY A 41 -7.75 10.70 18.03
C GLY A 41 -8.69 11.89 18.18
N SER A 42 -8.87 12.34 19.40
CA SER A 42 -9.76 13.45 19.76
C SER A 42 -9.12 14.85 19.62
N SER A 43 -7.78 14.93 19.66
CA SER A 43 -7.05 16.21 19.72
C SER A 43 -6.72 16.83 18.36
N GLY A 44 -7.05 16.17 17.24
CA GLY A 44 -6.67 16.61 15.89
C GLY A 44 -5.16 16.52 15.58
N LYS A 45 -4.34 16.11 16.54
CA LYS A 45 -2.87 15.97 16.39
C LYS A 45 -2.43 14.57 15.96
N ALA A 46 -3.33 13.60 16.00
CA ALA A 46 -3.02 12.23 15.59
C ALA A 46 -2.93 12.10 14.08
N PHE A 47 -1.97 11.33 13.59
CA PHE A 47 -1.93 10.96 12.18
C PHE A 47 -3.21 10.24 11.76
N CYS A 48 -3.83 10.63 10.66
CA CYS A 48 -5.00 9.98 10.11
C CYS A 48 -4.66 8.57 9.57
N TYR A 49 -5.67 7.74 9.38
CA TYR A 49 -5.45 6.39 8.81
C TYR A 49 -4.89 6.44 7.39
N GLY A 50 -5.21 7.46 6.60
CA GLY A 50 -4.61 7.66 5.29
C GLY A 50 -3.11 7.83 5.33
N SER A 51 -2.59 8.62 6.28
CA SER A 51 -1.13 8.76 6.50
C SER A 51 -0.49 7.46 7.01
N ILE A 52 -1.19 6.70 7.86
CA ILE A 52 -0.73 5.39 8.34
C ILE A 52 -0.57 4.41 7.17
N PHE A 53 -1.59 4.29 6.34
CA PHE A 53 -1.54 3.42 5.15
C PHE A 53 -0.54 3.95 4.12
N GLY A 54 -0.39 5.26 4.00
CA GLY A 54 0.63 5.88 3.17
C GLY A 54 2.03 5.46 3.58
N SER A 55 2.40 5.57 4.86
CA SER A 55 3.71 5.13 5.36
C SER A 55 3.99 3.67 5.03
N LEU A 56 3.03 2.79 5.29
CA LEU A 56 3.15 1.36 5.01
C LEU A 56 3.31 1.08 3.51
N PHE A 57 2.48 1.71 2.69
CA PHE A 57 2.48 1.53 1.25
C PHE A 57 3.78 2.04 0.60
N PHE A 58 4.24 3.24 0.97
CA PHE A 58 5.47 3.80 0.42
C PHE A 58 6.70 3.03 0.88
N SER A 59 6.69 2.49 2.10
CA SER A 59 7.74 1.58 2.57
C SER A 59 7.82 0.33 1.67
N TYR A 60 6.70 -0.33 1.40
CA TYR A 60 6.67 -1.50 0.51
C TYR A 60 7.10 -1.16 -0.92
N LEU A 61 6.73 0.00 -1.44
CA LEU A 61 7.19 0.46 -2.77
C LEU A 61 8.70 0.70 -2.84
N CYS A 62 9.33 1.01 -1.72
CA CYS A 62 10.78 1.20 -1.62
C CYS A 62 11.51 -0.09 -1.22
N GLY A 63 10.81 -1.22 -1.15
CA GLY A 63 11.39 -2.54 -0.85
C GLY A 63 11.43 -2.88 0.64
N GLY A 64 10.74 -2.12 1.51
CA GLY A 64 10.52 -2.50 2.91
C GLY A 64 9.68 -3.77 3.01
N GLU A 65 10.04 -4.67 3.90
CA GLU A 65 9.37 -5.95 4.16
C GLU A 65 8.75 -5.97 5.56
N TYR A 66 9.34 -5.24 6.49
CA TYR A 66 8.92 -5.18 7.89
C TYR A 66 8.42 -3.79 8.26
N LEU A 67 7.68 -3.71 9.35
CA LEU A 67 7.12 -2.46 9.85
C LEU A 67 8.24 -1.47 10.24
N GLU A 68 9.33 -1.98 10.80
CA GLU A 68 10.50 -1.22 11.23
C GLU A 68 11.23 -0.53 10.08
N ASP A 69 11.15 -1.06 8.86
CA ASP A 69 11.77 -0.47 7.66
C ASP A 69 11.21 0.93 7.36
N ILE A 70 9.99 1.22 7.82
CA ILE A 70 9.41 2.56 7.74
C ILE A 70 10.35 3.59 8.39
N ASN A 71 10.98 3.28 9.53
CA ASN A 71 11.85 4.22 10.23
C ASN A 71 13.12 4.54 9.44
N VAL A 72 13.63 3.59 8.67
CA VAL A 72 14.80 3.79 7.79
C VAL A 72 14.42 4.65 6.59
N LEU A 73 13.25 4.43 6.01
CA LEU A 73 12.79 5.07 4.78
C LEU A 73 12.12 6.42 5.00
N ILE A 74 11.60 6.70 6.18
CA ILE A 74 10.83 7.90 6.48
C ILE A 74 11.63 9.20 6.27
N GLY A 75 12.93 9.18 6.50
CA GLY A 75 13.83 10.28 6.21
C GLY A 75 13.87 10.64 4.73
N GLN A 76 13.77 9.63 3.85
CA GLN A 76 13.68 9.80 2.40
C GLN A 76 12.36 10.46 2.00
N PHE A 77 11.24 9.99 2.56
CA PHE A 77 9.90 10.52 2.26
C PHE A 77 9.72 11.98 2.71
N ARG A 78 10.29 12.34 3.85
CA ARG A 78 10.23 13.70 4.41
C ARG A 78 11.03 14.74 3.62
N GLN A 79 11.86 14.33 2.66
CA GLN A 79 12.52 15.26 1.76
C GLN A 79 11.54 15.97 0.82
N ARG A 80 10.40 15.31 0.50
CA ARG A 80 9.30 15.97 -0.22
C ARG A 80 8.66 17.01 0.71
N PRO A 81 8.50 18.27 0.24
CA PRO A 81 7.85 19.31 1.02
C PRO A 81 6.44 18.91 1.47
N ASP A 82 6.04 19.37 2.65
CA ASP A 82 4.69 19.16 3.24
C ASP A 82 4.29 17.70 3.44
N THR A 83 5.25 16.78 3.48
CA THR A 83 4.98 15.37 3.71
C THR A 83 4.97 15.07 5.21
N LEU A 84 3.81 14.65 5.72
CA LEU A 84 3.60 14.19 7.09
C LEU A 84 3.25 12.69 7.09
N LEU A 85 4.26 11.85 7.33
CA LEU A 85 4.10 10.40 7.43
C LEU A 85 4.58 9.91 8.81
N PRO A 86 3.81 9.04 9.49
CA PRO A 86 4.19 8.47 10.78
C PRO A 86 5.27 7.40 10.64
N GLY A 87 6.07 7.23 11.71
CA GLY A 87 7.01 6.12 11.84
C GLY A 87 6.34 4.81 12.25
N ALA A 88 7.14 3.73 12.29
CA ALA A 88 6.71 2.36 12.52
C ALA A 88 5.82 2.17 13.76
N ASP A 89 6.19 2.72 14.91
CA ASP A 89 5.41 2.59 16.15
C ASP A 89 4.01 3.19 16.04
N THR A 90 3.89 4.33 15.37
CA THR A 90 2.60 4.99 15.16
C THR A 90 1.75 4.21 14.17
N VAL A 91 2.38 3.68 13.12
CA VAL A 91 1.73 2.79 12.14
C VAL A 91 1.23 1.53 12.84
N GLY A 92 2.09 0.86 13.62
CA GLY A 92 1.72 -0.35 14.36
C GLY A 92 0.56 -0.12 15.33
N ARG A 93 0.56 1.00 16.07
CA ARG A 93 -0.57 1.36 16.95
C ARG A 93 -1.86 1.59 16.15
N GLY A 94 -1.78 2.36 15.05
CA GLY A 94 -2.94 2.62 14.20
C GLY A 94 -3.54 1.36 13.57
N LEU A 95 -2.71 0.39 13.19
CA LEU A 95 -3.20 -0.91 12.71
C LEU A 95 -3.88 -1.71 13.82
N LYS A 96 -3.33 -1.68 15.06
CA LYS A 96 -3.95 -2.34 16.22
C LYS A 96 -5.30 -1.73 16.59
N GLU A 97 -5.47 -0.42 16.44
CA GLU A 97 -6.74 0.27 16.68
C GLU A 97 -7.86 -0.17 15.72
N LEU A 98 -7.50 -0.69 14.55
CA LEU A 98 -8.44 -1.22 13.55
C LEU A 98 -8.83 -2.69 13.81
N ALA A 99 -8.24 -3.34 14.82
CA ALA A 99 -8.57 -4.72 15.14
C ALA A 99 -10.04 -4.82 15.57
N GLU A 100 -10.75 -5.75 14.93
CA GLU A 100 -12.15 -6.06 15.21
C GLU A 100 -12.23 -7.39 15.96
N LYS A 101 -13.33 -7.60 16.70
CA LYS A 101 -13.56 -8.85 17.41
C LYS A 101 -13.92 -9.96 16.42
N ASN A 102 -13.44 -11.17 16.68
CA ASN A 102 -13.84 -12.34 15.89
C ASN A 102 -15.34 -12.62 16.04
N ILE A 103 -15.94 -13.03 14.94
CA ILE A 103 -17.30 -13.58 14.91
C ILE A 103 -17.19 -15.09 15.12
N VAL A 104 -18.08 -15.63 15.93
CA VAL A 104 -18.21 -17.08 16.12
C VAL A 104 -19.41 -17.56 15.34
N TYR A 105 -19.15 -18.34 14.30
CA TYR A 105 -20.16 -19.02 13.53
C TYR A 105 -20.34 -20.46 14.06
N LYS A 106 -21.56 -20.82 14.36
CA LYS A 106 -21.92 -22.22 14.69
C LYS A 106 -22.57 -22.87 13.49
N SER A 107 -22.07 -24.06 13.11
CA SER A 107 -22.66 -24.81 12.02
C SER A 107 -24.04 -25.29 12.41
N GLU A 108 -25.04 -25.13 11.55
CA GLU A 108 -26.39 -25.66 11.75
C GLU A 108 -26.47 -27.19 11.63
N THR A 109 -25.49 -27.80 10.95
CA THR A 109 -25.47 -29.23 10.62
C THR A 109 -24.44 -30.03 11.41
N SER A 110 -23.64 -29.39 12.26
CA SER A 110 -22.61 -30.03 13.08
C SER A 110 -22.33 -29.23 14.34
N ASP A 111 -21.85 -29.88 15.40
CA ASP A 111 -21.43 -29.22 16.66
C ASP A 111 -20.15 -28.38 16.52
N LYS A 112 -19.69 -28.14 15.30
CA LYS A 112 -18.47 -27.37 15.04
C LYS A 112 -18.75 -25.85 15.07
N SER A 113 -17.90 -25.12 15.75
CA SER A 113 -17.88 -23.66 15.74
C SER A 113 -16.60 -23.16 15.08
N TYR A 114 -16.73 -22.09 14.32
CA TYR A 114 -15.61 -21.42 13.64
C TYR A 114 -15.53 -19.99 14.15
N SER A 115 -14.32 -19.56 14.51
CA SER A 115 -14.07 -18.19 14.92
C SER A 115 -13.16 -17.52 13.90
N PHE A 116 -13.63 -16.42 13.29
CA PHE A 116 -12.88 -15.71 12.27
C PHE A 116 -13.16 -14.21 12.34
N ASN A 117 -12.26 -13.42 11.78
CA ASN A 117 -12.39 -11.99 11.67
C ASN A 117 -12.75 -11.61 10.23
N THR A 118 -13.83 -10.87 10.06
CA THR A 118 -14.30 -10.43 8.74
C THR A 118 -13.62 -9.14 8.27
N ALA A 119 -12.86 -8.46 9.14
CA ALA A 119 -12.24 -7.18 8.85
C ALA A 119 -13.22 -6.19 8.15
N GLU A 120 -14.44 -6.06 8.69
CA GLU A 120 -15.57 -5.38 8.04
C GLU A 120 -15.25 -3.94 7.62
N LYS A 121 -14.60 -3.17 8.50
CA LYS A 121 -14.20 -1.78 8.21
C LYS A 121 -13.21 -1.71 7.06
N LEU A 122 -12.22 -2.62 7.05
CA LEU A 122 -11.21 -2.65 5.99
C LEU A 122 -11.80 -3.14 4.66
N ASN A 123 -12.71 -4.11 4.69
CA ASN A 123 -13.45 -4.55 3.51
C ASN A 123 -14.36 -3.45 2.97
N THR A 124 -15.00 -2.68 3.84
CA THR A 124 -15.79 -1.49 3.44
C THR A 124 -14.90 -0.45 2.76
N LEU A 125 -13.74 -0.16 3.32
CA LEU A 125 -12.77 0.76 2.71
C LEU A 125 -12.30 0.24 1.35
N LEU A 126 -11.98 -1.04 1.24
CA LEU A 126 -11.58 -1.71 0.00
C LEU A 126 -12.64 -1.54 -1.10
N LEU A 127 -13.90 -1.82 -0.79
CA LEU A 127 -15.00 -1.67 -1.73
C LEU A 127 -15.25 -0.21 -2.14
N ARG A 128 -15.09 0.74 -1.22
CA ARG A 128 -15.16 2.17 -1.54
C ARG A 128 -14.05 2.60 -2.47
N MET A 129 -12.84 2.11 -2.25
CA MET A 129 -11.70 2.38 -3.14
C MET A 129 -11.92 1.78 -4.54
N ILE A 130 -12.42 0.54 -4.64
CA ILE A 130 -12.74 -0.10 -5.93
C ILE A 130 -13.79 0.73 -6.69
N ARG A 131 -14.83 1.20 -6.00
CA ARG A 131 -15.84 2.09 -6.61
C ARG A 131 -15.23 3.40 -7.13
N MET A 132 -14.30 3.98 -6.38
CA MET A 132 -13.58 5.18 -6.81
C MET A 132 -12.77 4.91 -8.09
N ILE A 133 -11.95 3.86 -8.11
CA ILE A 133 -11.12 3.48 -9.24
C ILE A 133 -11.98 3.13 -10.48
N ARG A 134 -13.15 2.49 -10.27
CA ARG A 134 -14.11 2.22 -11.34
C ARG A 134 -14.67 3.50 -11.96
N ARG A 135 -15.04 4.50 -11.14
CA ARG A 135 -15.52 5.81 -11.63
C ARG A 135 -14.49 6.55 -12.47
N MET A 136 -13.21 6.29 -12.22
CA MET A 136 -12.09 6.83 -13.02
C MET A 136 -11.86 6.05 -14.34
N GLY A 137 -12.70 5.06 -14.66
CA GLY A 137 -12.60 4.28 -15.89
C GLY A 137 -11.48 3.24 -15.94
N LEU A 138 -10.79 3.01 -14.82
CA LEU A 138 -9.59 2.15 -14.75
C LEU A 138 -9.93 0.66 -14.53
N ILE A 139 -11.15 0.38 -14.11
CA ILE A 139 -11.70 -0.97 -13.98
C ILE A 139 -12.95 -1.04 -14.84
N LYS A 140 -12.96 -1.95 -15.82
CA LYS A 140 -14.14 -2.32 -16.57
C LYS A 140 -14.68 -3.63 -16.00
N VAL A 141 -15.95 -3.66 -15.65
CA VAL A 141 -16.65 -4.88 -15.21
C VAL A 141 -17.43 -5.40 -16.41
N GLY A 142 -17.16 -6.64 -16.79
CA GLY A 142 -17.92 -7.34 -17.83
C GLY A 142 -19.28 -7.81 -17.30
N SER A 143 -20.12 -8.36 -18.19
CA SER A 143 -21.42 -8.97 -17.84
C SER A 143 -21.29 -10.30 -17.08
N HIS A 144 -20.16 -10.98 -17.23
CA HIS A 144 -19.81 -12.20 -16.50
C HIS A 144 -18.62 -11.92 -15.62
N VAL A 145 -18.68 -12.39 -14.39
CA VAL A 145 -17.70 -12.12 -13.34
C VAL A 145 -17.37 -13.43 -12.66
N ASP A 146 -16.13 -13.89 -12.82
CA ASP A 146 -15.60 -15.02 -12.09
C ASP A 146 -15.09 -14.53 -10.74
N LEU A 147 -15.62 -15.10 -9.67
CA LEU A 147 -15.19 -14.85 -8.29
C LEU A 147 -14.27 -15.97 -7.85
N ASP A 148 -12.99 -15.65 -7.69
CA ASP A 148 -12.00 -16.55 -7.13
C ASP A 148 -11.88 -16.32 -5.61
N PHE A 149 -11.86 -17.40 -4.84
CA PHE A 149 -11.60 -17.34 -3.40
C PHE A 149 -10.49 -18.31 -3.03
N ASP A 150 -9.43 -17.81 -2.42
CA ASP A 150 -8.26 -18.59 -2.04
C ASP A 150 -7.79 -18.26 -0.63
N HIS A 151 -7.28 -19.28 0.07
CA HIS A 151 -6.67 -19.17 1.38
C HIS A 151 -5.17 -19.41 1.28
N GLN A 152 -4.38 -18.55 1.90
CA GLN A 152 -2.94 -18.71 2.00
C GLN A 152 -2.51 -19.02 3.42
N PHE A 153 -1.79 -20.12 3.63
CA PHE A 153 -1.18 -20.39 4.92
C PHE A 153 0.03 -19.50 5.15
N ILE A 154 0.03 -18.79 6.29
CA ILE A 154 1.15 -17.98 6.76
C ILE A 154 1.65 -18.60 8.06
N PRO A 155 2.84 -19.27 8.06
CA PRO A 155 3.39 -19.83 9.27
C PRO A 155 3.76 -18.70 10.26
N ALA A 156 3.40 -18.88 11.52
CA ALA A 156 3.68 -17.93 12.58
C ALA A 156 3.67 -18.60 13.96
N HIS A 157 4.66 -18.29 14.79
CA HIS A 157 4.75 -18.76 16.18
C HIS A 157 4.34 -17.67 17.17
N LYS A 158 3.11 -17.15 16.99
CA LYS A 158 2.54 -16.14 17.89
C LYS A 158 1.49 -16.80 18.81
N PHE A 159 1.20 -16.15 19.93
CA PHE A 159 0.31 -16.69 20.97
C PHE A 159 -1.12 -17.02 20.47
N ASP A 160 -1.58 -16.32 19.44
CA ASP A 160 -2.89 -16.46 18.82
C ASP A 160 -2.88 -17.31 17.52
N ALA A 161 -1.71 -17.77 17.09
CA ALA A 161 -1.57 -18.68 15.95
C ALA A 161 -2.13 -20.07 16.31
N LYS A 162 -2.82 -20.69 15.36
CA LYS A 162 -3.42 -22.03 15.56
C LYS A 162 -2.67 -23.08 14.77
N TYR A 163 -2.60 -24.29 15.36
CA TYR A 163 -2.06 -25.44 14.64
C TYR A 163 -2.98 -25.84 13.48
N SER A 164 -2.41 -26.03 12.31
CA SER A 164 -3.14 -26.23 11.07
C SER A 164 -2.94 -27.64 10.47
N TYR A 165 -3.74 -27.98 9.46
CA TYR A 165 -3.55 -29.21 8.68
C TYR A 165 -2.24 -29.25 7.90
N LYS A 166 -1.54 -28.12 7.78
CA LYS A 166 -0.18 -28.01 7.21
C LYS A 166 0.90 -28.46 8.20
N GLN A 167 0.50 -29.01 9.37
CA GLN A 167 1.38 -29.47 10.43
C GLN A 167 2.28 -28.38 11.02
N ASP A 168 1.81 -27.14 11.01
CA ASP A 168 2.52 -25.98 11.57
C ASP A 168 1.52 -24.99 12.16
N PHE A 169 2.03 -24.09 13.03
CA PHE A 169 1.26 -22.98 13.59
C PHE A 169 1.22 -21.81 12.61
N GLY A 170 0.06 -21.16 12.48
CA GLY A 170 -0.05 -20.02 11.59
C GLY A 170 -1.45 -19.47 11.43
N TYR A 171 -1.61 -18.67 10.39
CA TYR A 171 -2.86 -18.03 9.98
C TYR A 171 -3.27 -18.48 8.58
N PHE A 172 -4.58 -18.43 8.32
CA PHE A 172 -5.15 -18.69 7.00
C PHE A 172 -5.99 -17.49 6.54
N PRO A 173 -5.35 -16.39 6.10
CA PRO A 173 -6.09 -15.33 5.46
C PRO A 173 -6.71 -15.83 4.15
N GLY A 174 -7.96 -15.45 3.92
CA GLY A 174 -8.70 -15.73 2.70
C GLY A 174 -8.94 -14.47 1.88
N TRP A 175 -8.90 -14.59 0.57
CA TRP A 175 -9.10 -13.50 -0.38
C TRP A 175 -10.14 -13.86 -1.41
N ALA A 176 -11.08 -12.94 -1.61
CA ALA A 176 -11.97 -12.98 -2.75
C ALA A 176 -11.44 -12.03 -3.83
N SER A 177 -11.32 -12.49 -5.06
CA SER A 177 -10.86 -11.67 -6.19
C SER A 177 -11.72 -11.83 -7.44
N ILE A 178 -11.78 -10.76 -8.23
CA ILE A 178 -12.46 -10.72 -9.52
C ILE A 178 -11.47 -10.18 -10.55
N GLY A 179 -11.10 -11.01 -11.54
CA GLY A 179 -10.14 -10.63 -12.56
C GLY A 179 -8.80 -10.15 -11.99
N GLY A 180 -8.36 -10.75 -10.87
CA GLY A 180 -7.14 -10.41 -10.15
C GLY A 180 -7.25 -9.16 -9.26
N ILE A 181 -8.43 -8.55 -9.14
CA ILE A 181 -8.70 -7.43 -8.21
C ILE A 181 -9.29 -8.03 -6.95
N ILE A 182 -8.65 -7.82 -5.81
CA ILE A 182 -9.15 -8.28 -4.52
C ILE A 182 -10.37 -7.44 -4.14
N VAL A 183 -11.50 -8.10 -3.90
CA VAL A 183 -12.79 -7.49 -3.56
C VAL A 183 -13.19 -7.71 -2.11
N GLY A 184 -12.55 -8.63 -1.42
CA GLY A 184 -12.77 -8.89 -0.02
C GLY A 184 -11.67 -9.75 0.58
N GLY A 185 -11.57 -9.75 1.89
CA GLY A 185 -10.64 -10.58 2.66
C GLY A 185 -11.17 -10.82 4.06
N GLU A 186 -10.68 -11.86 4.68
CA GLU A 186 -10.90 -12.20 6.09
C GLU A 186 -9.55 -12.35 6.80
N ASN A 187 -9.54 -12.34 8.15
CA ASN A 187 -8.32 -12.50 8.95
C ASN A 187 -7.22 -11.43 8.76
N ARG A 188 -7.53 -10.16 8.96
CA ARG A 188 -6.58 -9.01 9.02
C ARG A 188 -6.06 -8.46 7.70
N ASP A 189 -6.38 -9.04 6.55
CA ASP A 189 -5.67 -8.70 5.32
C ASP A 189 -6.34 -7.63 4.43
N GLY A 190 -7.36 -6.93 4.93
CA GLY A 190 -8.00 -5.84 4.20
C GLY A 190 -7.02 -4.72 3.79
N VAL A 191 -6.02 -4.41 4.63
CA VAL A 191 -5.00 -3.39 4.31
C VAL A 191 -4.12 -3.85 3.16
N THR A 192 -3.60 -5.07 3.21
CA THR A 192 -2.74 -5.63 2.16
C THR A 192 -3.48 -5.70 0.82
N ALA A 193 -4.75 -6.13 0.84
CA ALA A 193 -5.60 -6.16 -0.35
C ALA A 193 -5.78 -4.78 -0.97
N MET A 194 -6.05 -3.77 -0.15
CA MET A 194 -6.21 -2.39 -0.57
C MET A 194 -4.92 -1.85 -1.21
N LEU A 195 -3.78 -2.04 -0.58
CA LEU A 195 -2.48 -1.59 -1.09
C LEU A 195 -2.12 -2.30 -2.39
N LYS A 196 -2.42 -3.60 -2.52
CA LYS A 196 -2.24 -4.35 -3.77
C LYS A 196 -3.10 -3.79 -4.89
N ASN A 197 -4.37 -3.46 -4.64
CA ASN A 197 -5.25 -2.86 -5.63
C ASN A 197 -4.79 -1.46 -6.03
N PHE A 198 -4.27 -0.66 -5.09
CA PHE A 198 -3.68 0.64 -5.42
C PHE A 198 -2.42 0.48 -6.29
N TYR A 199 -1.57 -0.50 -5.98
CA TYR A 199 -0.43 -0.85 -6.83
C TYR A 199 -0.86 -1.23 -8.26
N LEU A 200 -1.88 -2.09 -8.41
CA LEU A 200 -2.40 -2.47 -9.72
C LEU A 200 -2.94 -1.27 -10.50
N TYR A 201 -3.57 -0.32 -9.82
CA TYR A 201 -3.96 0.96 -10.40
C TYR A 201 -2.75 1.73 -10.94
N LEU A 202 -1.72 1.94 -10.10
CA LEU A 202 -0.51 2.65 -10.49
C LEU A 202 0.18 2.02 -11.71
N VAL A 203 0.34 0.70 -11.70
CA VAL A 203 0.98 -0.01 -12.82
C VAL A 203 0.20 0.18 -14.12
N ARG A 204 -1.13 0.09 -14.08
CA ARG A 204 -1.98 0.31 -15.25
C ARG A 204 -1.92 1.73 -15.78
N HIS A 205 -1.81 2.70 -14.87
CA HIS A 205 -1.73 4.12 -15.24
C HIS A 205 -0.38 4.50 -15.82
N ILE A 206 0.70 3.95 -15.29
CA ILE A 206 2.07 4.31 -15.64
C ILE A 206 2.65 3.43 -16.77
N SER A 207 2.19 2.19 -16.93
CA SER A 207 2.78 1.23 -17.87
C SER A 207 2.75 1.66 -19.32
N ASP A 208 1.79 2.46 -19.72
CA ASP A 208 1.69 2.96 -21.10
C ASP A 208 2.78 4.01 -21.40
N LYS A 209 3.27 4.71 -20.37
CA LYS A 209 4.32 5.75 -20.47
C LYS A 209 5.73 5.19 -20.19
N VAL A 210 5.84 4.15 -19.38
CA VAL A 210 7.10 3.52 -18.97
C VAL A 210 7.32 2.23 -19.74
N LYS A 211 7.97 2.31 -20.90
CA LYS A 211 8.16 1.19 -21.85
C LYS A 211 8.57 -0.18 -21.25
N PRO A 212 9.47 -0.27 -20.24
CA PRO A 212 9.82 -1.56 -19.64
C PRO A 212 8.70 -2.19 -18.83
N LEU A 213 7.63 -1.44 -18.47
CA LEU A 213 6.52 -1.93 -17.65
C LEU A 213 5.37 -2.43 -18.53
N LYS A 214 4.73 -3.49 -18.05
CA LYS A 214 3.48 -4.05 -18.59
C LYS A 214 2.38 -3.87 -17.55
N LYS A 215 1.11 -3.84 -17.95
CA LYS A 215 -0.05 -3.81 -17.04
C LYS A 215 -0.07 -4.94 -16.01
N THR A 216 0.67 -6.01 -16.27
CA THR A 216 0.84 -7.19 -15.41
C THR A 216 2.19 -7.23 -14.69
N SER A 217 2.99 -6.16 -14.77
CA SER A 217 4.30 -6.14 -14.12
C SER A 217 4.20 -6.36 -12.61
N ARG A 218 5.10 -7.19 -12.09
CA ARG A 218 5.21 -7.43 -10.65
C ARG A 218 5.84 -6.22 -9.94
N LEU A 219 5.57 -6.07 -8.65
CA LEU A 219 6.07 -4.97 -7.81
C LEU A 219 7.59 -4.78 -7.93
N LYS A 220 8.39 -5.84 -7.90
CA LYS A 220 9.85 -5.77 -8.07
C LYS A 220 10.27 -5.11 -9.38
N ALA A 221 9.60 -5.42 -10.48
CA ALA A 221 9.86 -4.79 -11.79
C ALA A 221 9.45 -3.31 -11.78
N PHE A 222 8.34 -2.97 -11.14
CA PHE A 222 7.90 -1.59 -10.99
C PHE A 222 8.90 -0.77 -10.16
N ILE A 223 9.38 -1.30 -9.04
CA ILE A 223 10.41 -0.65 -8.23
C ILE A 223 11.68 -0.41 -9.07
N LEU A 224 12.18 -1.44 -9.75
CA LEU A 224 13.41 -1.34 -10.53
C LEU A 224 13.33 -0.33 -11.69
N HIS A 225 12.20 -0.32 -12.40
CA HIS A 225 12.08 0.49 -13.62
C HIS A 225 11.54 1.89 -13.39
N PHE A 226 10.77 2.11 -12.32
CA PHE A 226 10.13 3.40 -12.07
C PHE A 226 10.48 4.04 -10.71
N VAL A 227 10.41 3.30 -9.61
CA VAL A 227 10.60 3.88 -8.27
C VAL A 227 12.06 4.22 -8.00
N SER A 228 12.98 3.31 -8.38
CA SER A 228 14.42 3.44 -8.12
C SER A 228 15.07 4.41 -9.11
N VAL A 229 14.97 5.70 -8.82
CA VAL A 229 15.67 6.78 -9.55
C VAL A 229 16.25 7.77 -8.55
N PRO A 230 17.55 8.10 -8.63
CA PRO A 230 18.15 9.13 -7.78
C PRO A 230 17.47 10.48 -7.99
N ALA A 231 17.14 11.16 -6.91
CA ALA A 231 16.48 12.45 -6.98
C ALA A 231 16.92 13.38 -5.85
N LYS A 232 16.80 14.69 -6.09
CA LYS A 232 17.11 15.74 -5.11
C LYS A 232 16.07 16.85 -5.20
N TRP A 233 15.49 17.23 -4.07
CA TRP A 233 14.68 18.43 -3.96
C TRP A 233 15.58 19.66 -3.86
N VAL A 234 15.32 20.65 -4.70
CA VAL A 234 16.02 21.95 -4.70
C VAL A 234 14.98 23.05 -4.57
N ARG A 235 15.22 24.00 -3.66
CA ARG A 235 14.40 25.20 -3.55
C ARG A 235 15.03 26.30 -4.40
N THR A 236 14.35 26.71 -5.46
CA THR A 236 14.79 27.81 -6.36
C THR A 236 13.74 28.92 -6.30
N GLY A 237 14.09 30.04 -5.69
CA GLY A 237 13.15 31.13 -5.48
C GLY A 237 11.97 30.68 -4.58
N ARG A 238 10.74 30.75 -5.10
CA ARG A 238 9.52 30.36 -4.39
C ARG A 238 9.01 28.96 -4.74
N GLN A 239 9.75 28.21 -5.57
CA GLN A 239 9.33 26.90 -6.07
C GLN A 239 10.24 25.80 -5.55
N ASN A 240 9.63 24.65 -5.24
CA ASN A 240 10.34 23.41 -4.97
C ASN A 240 10.47 22.63 -6.28
N VAL A 241 11.68 22.31 -6.69
CA VAL A 241 11.99 21.59 -7.92
C VAL A 241 12.59 20.24 -7.57
N LEU A 242 12.02 19.17 -8.12
CA LEU A 242 12.56 17.82 -8.02
C LEU A 242 13.49 17.56 -9.21
N ASN A 243 14.78 17.45 -8.96
CA ASN A 243 15.76 17.05 -9.96
C ASN A 243 15.89 15.53 -9.95
N LEU A 244 15.61 14.87 -11.08
CA LEU A 244 15.83 13.46 -11.30
C LEU A 244 17.16 13.25 -12.02
N TYR A 245 18.01 12.37 -11.47
CA TYR A 245 19.32 12.05 -12.05
C TYR A 245 19.22 10.75 -12.86
N THR A 246 18.77 10.88 -14.11
CA THR A 246 18.52 9.71 -14.98
C THR A 246 18.64 10.10 -16.45
N ASN A 247 18.99 9.13 -17.28
CA ASN A 247 18.95 9.25 -18.75
C ASN A 247 17.66 8.68 -19.35
N LYS A 248 16.70 8.23 -18.51
CA LYS A 248 15.44 7.64 -18.95
C LYS A 248 14.43 8.75 -19.24
N THR A 249 14.12 8.97 -20.51
CA THR A 249 13.25 10.07 -20.98
C THR A 249 11.79 9.96 -20.56
N TYR A 250 11.28 8.75 -20.31
CA TYR A 250 9.89 8.55 -19.92
C TYR A 250 9.51 9.20 -18.58
N TYR A 251 10.45 9.54 -17.74
CA TYR A 251 10.13 10.26 -16.49
C TYR A 251 9.55 11.66 -16.77
N SER A 252 9.99 12.34 -17.83
CA SER A 252 9.39 13.62 -18.20
C SER A 252 7.92 13.48 -18.61
N GLU A 253 7.56 12.40 -19.27
CA GLU A 253 6.18 12.14 -19.68
C GLU A 253 5.24 11.80 -18.50
N VAL A 254 5.79 11.24 -17.42
CA VAL A 254 5.01 10.87 -16.22
C VAL A 254 4.88 12.01 -15.23
N PHE A 255 5.92 12.83 -15.04
CA PHE A 255 5.95 13.90 -14.03
C PHE A 255 5.39 15.25 -14.50
N ILE A 256 5.17 15.46 -15.80
CA ILE A 256 4.70 16.74 -16.37
C ILE A 256 3.16 16.83 -16.42
N GLU A 257 2.42 15.82 -16.00
CA GLU A 257 0.98 15.92 -15.78
C GLU A 257 0.72 16.51 -14.39
#